data_328ae3ab80123e3e6c3f5b3309a1e5fc
#
_entry.id   328ae3ab80123e3e6c3f5b3309a1e5fc
#
_cell.length_a   1.000
_cell.length_b   1.000
_cell.length_c   1.000
_cell.angle_alpha   90.00
_cell.angle_beta   90.00
_cell.angle_gamma   90.00
#
_symmetry.space_group_name_H-M   'P 1'
#
loop_
_entity.id
_entity.type
_entity.pdbx_description
1 polymer ?
#
loop_
_entity_poly.entity_id
_entity_poly.type
_entity_poly.pdbx_seq_one_letter_code
_entity_poly.pdbx_strand_id
1 'polypeptide(L)'
;MLKTTMLTQDSLWKILTAVWLAGELAIAVLTYTRRSQGKVQDRGTQILLWIVIIGSFWIDGWMHNFLPSDMPGRHTVLRPLAIALLVVGLAVRATAILTLGKAFSANVATHASQTLQRSGLYRLVRHPSYTGIEIIFLAVGLHSRTWACLAVCFIPPTLAVLYRIHVEEIALRRAFGAEYDDYARSTRRLIPGLY
;
A
#
# COMPACT_ATOMS: atom_id res chain seq x y z
N MET A 1 -25.68 8.16 22.99
CA MET A 1 -25.57 7.44 21.72
C MET A 1 -24.36 7.93 20.88
N LEU A 2 -24.22 9.19 20.49
CA LEU A 2 -23.07 9.73 19.71
C LEU A 2 -21.69 9.45 20.36
N LYS A 3 -21.54 9.65 21.65
CA LYS A 3 -20.28 9.44 22.40
C LYS A 3 -19.82 7.98 22.39
N THR A 4 -20.75 7.04 22.51
CA THR A 4 -20.47 5.60 22.46
C THR A 4 -20.04 5.16 21.05
N THR A 5 -20.69 5.70 20.01
CA THR A 5 -20.34 5.42 18.61
C THR A 5 -18.95 5.97 18.24
N MET A 6 -18.57 7.13 18.75
CA MET A 6 -17.24 7.71 18.55
C MET A 6 -16.13 6.87 19.21
N LEU A 7 -16.36 6.41 20.47
CA LEU A 7 -15.40 5.57 21.18
C LEU A 7 -15.20 4.21 20.48
N THR A 8 -16.26 3.62 19.91
CA THR A 8 -16.16 2.38 19.13
C THR A 8 -15.43 2.57 17.81
N GLN A 9 -15.63 3.68 17.11
CA GLN A 9 -14.90 4.00 15.87
C GLN A 9 -13.40 4.24 16.12
N ASP A 10 -13.05 4.95 17.19
CA ASP A 10 -11.63 5.18 17.56
C ASP A 10 -10.93 3.86 17.95
N SER A 11 -11.61 2.98 18.68
CA SER A 11 -11.06 1.67 19.02
C SER A 11 -10.88 0.79 17.78
N LEU A 12 -11.88 0.76 16.91
CA LEU A 12 -11.82 0.00 15.67
C LEU A 12 -10.69 0.50 14.75
N TRP A 13 -10.53 1.82 14.61
CA TRP A 13 -9.44 2.41 13.85
C TRP A 13 -8.07 1.97 14.39
N LYS A 14 -7.86 2.06 15.69
CA LYS A 14 -6.60 1.65 16.36
C LYS A 14 -6.31 0.17 16.16
N ILE A 15 -7.32 -0.69 16.24
CA ILE A 15 -7.16 -2.13 16.00
C ILE A 15 -6.76 -2.39 14.54
N LEU A 16 -7.47 -1.81 13.58
CA LEU A 16 -7.19 -2.02 12.16
C LEU A 16 -5.81 -1.50 11.74
N THR A 17 -5.40 -0.33 12.25
CA THR A 17 -4.06 0.20 11.99
C THR A 17 -2.97 -0.65 12.66
N ALA A 18 -3.21 -1.18 13.86
CA ALA A 18 -2.30 -2.11 14.51
C ALA A 18 -2.17 -3.43 13.71
N VAL A 19 -3.28 -3.96 13.19
CA VAL A 19 -3.28 -5.15 12.31
C VAL A 19 -2.49 -4.87 11.03
N TRP A 20 -2.68 -3.70 10.41
CA TRP A 20 -1.91 -3.30 9.25
C TRP A 20 -0.41 -3.25 9.54
N LEU A 21 0.00 -2.52 10.58
CA LEU A 21 1.42 -2.39 10.96
C LEU A 21 2.07 -3.75 11.30
N ALA A 22 1.34 -4.59 12.05
CA ALA A 22 1.81 -5.95 12.36
C ALA A 22 1.96 -6.79 11.08
N GLY A 23 1.02 -6.67 10.14
CA GLY A 23 1.08 -7.33 8.84
C GLY A 23 2.30 -6.88 8.03
N GLU A 24 2.57 -5.57 7.95
CA GLU A 24 3.75 -5.04 7.24
C GLU A 24 5.06 -5.50 7.89
N LEU A 25 5.12 -5.53 9.23
CA LEU A 25 6.27 -6.05 9.95
C LEU A 25 6.49 -7.55 9.67
N ALA A 26 5.42 -8.34 9.71
CA ALA A 26 5.47 -9.76 9.37
C ALA A 26 5.98 -9.99 7.93
N ILE A 27 5.46 -9.21 6.96
CA ILE A 27 5.93 -9.24 5.58
C ILE A 27 7.42 -8.90 5.52
N ALA A 28 7.87 -7.83 6.17
CA ALA A 28 9.26 -7.42 6.18
C ALA A 28 10.18 -8.51 6.75
N VAL A 29 9.81 -9.14 7.87
CA VAL A 29 10.56 -10.22 8.50
C VAL A 29 10.58 -11.48 7.62
N LEU A 30 9.43 -11.93 7.14
CA LEU A 30 9.32 -13.16 6.33
C LEU A 30 10.03 -13.04 4.98
N THR A 31 10.03 -11.84 4.39
CA THR A 31 10.72 -11.62 3.12
C THR A 31 12.21 -11.37 3.30
N TYR A 32 12.64 -10.89 4.46
CA TYR A 32 14.06 -10.78 4.79
C TYR A 32 14.72 -12.15 4.92
N THR A 33 14.08 -13.10 5.58
CA THR A 33 14.62 -14.47 5.77
C THR A 33 14.70 -15.26 4.45
N ARG A 34 13.83 -14.98 3.47
CA ARG A 34 13.87 -15.61 2.13
C ARG A 34 14.93 -15.02 1.19
N ARG A 35 15.64 -14.02 1.64
CA ARG A 35 16.60 -13.20 0.86
C ARG A 35 17.85 -13.94 0.37
N SER A 36 18.17 -15.10 0.95
CA SER A 36 19.42 -15.82 0.67
C SER A 36 19.44 -16.54 -0.69
N GLN A 37 18.31 -16.65 -1.39
CA GLN A 37 18.19 -17.48 -2.60
C GLN A 37 17.91 -16.72 -3.91
N GLY A 38 17.79 -15.39 -3.92
CA GLY A 38 17.47 -14.61 -5.12
C GLY A 38 18.41 -13.42 -5.37
N LYS A 39 18.61 -13.06 -6.65
CA LYS A 39 19.30 -11.80 -7.01
C LYS A 39 18.41 -10.62 -6.66
N VAL A 40 18.74 -9.90 -5.59
CA VAL A 40 18.06 -8.66 -5.22
C VAL A 40 18.49 -7.57 -6.19
N GLN A 41 17.56 -7.10 -7.03
CA GLN A 41 17.84 -6.08 -8.05
C GLN A 41 17.71 -4.66 -7.50
N ASP A 42 16.93 -4.45 -6.43
CA ASP A 42 16.80 -3.14 -5.79
C ASP A 42 16.53 -3.23 -4.28
N ARG A 43 17.37 -2.57 -3.50
CA ARG A 43 17.19 -2.39 -2.04
C ARG A 43 16.82 -0.95 -1.69
N GLY A 44 17.18 -0.01 -2.54
CA GLY A 44 17.07 1.43 -2.25
C GLY A 44 15.62 1.90 -2.26
N THR A 45 14.79 1.47 -3.22
CA THR A 45 13.41 1.94 -3.32
C THR A 45 12.54 1.46 -2.16
N GLN A 46 12.81 0.29 -1.58
CA GLN A 46 12.08 -0.17 -0.40
C GLN A 46 12.41 0.67 0.83
N ILE A 47 13.68 0.98 1.04
CA ILE A 47 14.12 1.85 2.15
C ILE A 47 13.53 3.24 1.96
N LEU A 48 13.62 3.80 0.75
CA LEU A 48 13.02 5.08 0.41
C LEU A 48 11.52 5.10 0.72
N LEU A 49 10.79 4.09 0.28
CA LEU A 49 9.35 3.96 0.55
C LEU A 49 9.05 4.00 2.05
N TRP A 50 9.79 3.24 2.86
CA TRP A 50 9.61 3.26 4.32
C TRP A 50 9.96 4.60 4.96
N ILE A 51 11.04 5.25 4.52
CA ILE A 51 11.40 6.60 5.00
C ILE A 51 10.28 7.59 4.69
N VAL A 52 9.73 7.57 3.47
CA VAL A 52 8.66 8.46 3.06
C VAL A 52 7.38 8.19 3.84
N ILE A 53 6.98 6.92 4.02
CA ILE A 53 5.78 6.55 4.78
C ILE A 53 5.91 7.00 6.24
N ILE A 54 7.01 6.63 6.90
CA ILE A 54 7.25 6.98 8.31
C ILE A 54 7.31 8.51 8.47
N GLY A 55 8.03 9.19 7.58
CA GLY A 55 8.16 10.64 7.58
C GLY A 55 6.80 11.34 7.39
N SER A 56 5.97 10.87 6.46
CA SER A 56 4.63 11.41 6.22
C SER A 56 3.73 11.25 7.45
N PHE A 57 3.74 10.09 8.09
CA PHE A 57 2.92 9.85 9.29
C PHE A 57 3.43 10.61 10.52
N TRP A 58 4.75 10.79 10.61
CA TRP A 58 5.33 11.62 11.67
C TRP A 58 4.95 13.10 11.50
N ILE A 59 4.99 13.61 10.25
CA ILE A 59 4.56 14.96 9.92
C ILE A 59 3.06 15.13 10.19
N ASP A 60 2.21 14.15 9.82
CA ASP A 60 0.77 14.15 10.12
C ASP A 60 0.53 14.27 11.63
N GLY A 61 1.18 13.43 12.42
CA GLY A 61 1.08 13.47 13.89
C GLY A 61 1.54 14.79 14.50
N TRP A 62 2.58 15.40 13.93
CA TRP A 62 3.06 16.73 14.35
C TRP A 62 2.06 17.82 13.98
N MET A 63 1.61 17.86 12.72
CA MET A 63 0.63 18.84 12.23
C MET A 63 -0.68 18.79 13.02
N HIS A 64 -1.06 17.62 13.49
CA HIS A 64 -2.26 17.43 14.29
C HIS A 64 -2.32 18.29 15.56
N ASN A 65 -1.16 18.67 16.10
CA ASN A 65 -1.08 19.51 17.31
C ASN A 65 -1.24 21.01 16.99
N PHE A 66 -1.04 21.44 15.74
CA PHE A 66 -0.99 22.84 15.38
C PHE A 66 -2.12 23.28 14.43
N LEU A 67 -2.64 22.36 13.62
CA LEU A 67 -3.67 22.68 12.65
C LEU A 67 -5.08 22.40 13.19
N PRO A 68 -6.01 23.38 13.05
CA PRO A 68 -7.40 23.14 13.36
C PRO A 68 -8.02 22.15 12.36
N SER A 69 -9.06 21.43 12.78
CA SER A 69 -9.81 20.55 11.87
C SER A 69 -10.62 21.39 10.88
N ASP A 70 -10.33 21.23 9.59
CA ASP A 70 -10.97 21.98 8.48
C ASP A 70 -11.82 21.10 7.54
N MET A 71 -11.84 19.77 7.78
CA MET A 71 -12.64 18.84 6.98
C MET A 71 -14.11 18.79 7.47
N PRO A 72 -15.10 19.12 6.62
CA PRO A 72 -16.51 19.01 6.96
C PRO A 72 -16.95 17.55 7.07
N GLY A 73 -17.97 17.25 7.90
CA GLY A 73 -18.54 15.91 8.04
C GLY A 73 -17.60 14.85 8.63
N ARG A 74 -16.55 15.26 9.30
CA ARG A 74 -15.46 14.42 9.79
C ARG A 74 -15.93 13.22 10.63
N HIS A 75 -16.85 13.42 11.56
CA HIS A 75 -17.30 12.35 12.46
C HIS A 75 -18.41 11.48 11.88
N THR A 76 -19.24 12.06 11.03
CA THR A 76 -20.44 11.39 10.50
C THR A 76 -20.21 10.68 9.19
N VAL A 77 -19.29 11.17 8.37
CA VAL A 77 -19.05 10.66 7.01
C VAL A 77 -17.59 10.22 6.82
N LEU A 78 -16.61 11.09 7.11
CA LEU A 78 -15.22 10.81 6.75
C LEU A 78 -14.59 9.69 7.59
N ARG A 79 -14.88 9.62 8.89
CA ARG A 79 -14.37 8.52 9.73
C ARG A 79 -14.91 7.15 9.33
N PRO A 80 -16.22 6.93 9.19
CA PRO A 80 -16.72 5.65 8.70
C PRO A 80 -16.18 5.30 7.31
N LEU A 81 -16.06 6.27 6.42
CA LEU A 81 -15.47 6.09 5.09
C LEU A 81 -14.00 5.67 5.19
N ALA A 82 -13.20 6.33 6.03
CA ALA A 82 -11.81 5.98 6.26
C ALA A 82 -11.65 4.55 6.80
N ILE A 83 -12.51 4.15 7.75
CA ILE A 83 -12.54 2.77 8.27
C ILE A 83 -12.87 1.78 7.15
N ALA A 84 -13.89 2.07 6.36
CA ALA A 84 -14.28 1.20 5.23
C ALA A 84 -13.15 1.07 4.21
N LEU A 85 -12.52 2.17 3.83
CA LEU A 85 -11.37 2.17 2.92
C LEU A 85 -10.19 1.40 3.50
N LEU A 86 -9.90 1.54 4.80
CA LEU A 86 -8.82 0.79 5.45
C LEU A 86 -9.10 -0.72 5.38
N VAL A 87 -10.32 -1.17 5.65
CA VAL A 87 -10.70 -2.59 5.52
C VAL A 87 -10.56 -3.07 4.08
N VAL A 88 -11.05 -2.30 3.10
CA VAL A 88 -10.93 -2.64 1.67
C VAL A 88 -9.45 -2.71 1.25
N GLY A 89 -8.65 -1.72 1.62
CA GLY A 89 -7.22 -1.69 1.32
C GLY A 89 -6.47 -2.90 1.89
N LEU A 90 -6.76 -3.26 3.16
CA LEU A 90 -6.21 -4.45 3.81
C LEU A 90 -6.63 -5.74 3.08
N ALA A 91 -7.90 -5.87 2.71
CA ALA A 91 -8.41 -7.02 2.00
C ALA A 91 -7.76 -7.18 0.61
N VAL A 92 -7.67 -6.10 -0.16
CA VAL A 92 -7.01 -6.09 -1.48
C VAL A 92 -5.54 -6.47 -1.34
N ARG A 93 -4.82 -5.87 -0.38
CA ARG A 93 -3.40 -6.15 -0.14
C ARG A 93 -3.17 -7.59 0.30
N ALA A 94 -3.94 -8.08 1.26
CA ALA A 94 -3.84 -9.47 1.72
C ALA A 94 -4.13 -10.47 0.60
N THR A 95 -5.19 -10.26 -0.18
CA THR A 95 -5.53 -11.11 -1.32
C THR A 95 -4.41 -11.12 -2.36
N ALA A 96 -3.83 -9.97 -2.69
CA ALA A 96 -2.73 -9.87 -3.64
C ALA A 96 -1.49 -10.65 -3.15
N ILE A 97 -1.11 -10.48 -1.88
CA ILE A 97 0.04 -11.17 -1.27
C ILE A 97 -0.19 -12.68 -1.22
N LEU A 98 -1.36 -13.13 -0.80
CA LEU A 98 -1.72 -14.55 -0.73
C LEU A 98 -1.73 -15.19 -2.12
N THR A 99 -2.20 -14.47 -3.15
CA THR A 99 -2.20 -14.94 -4.54
C THR A 99 -0.78 -15.15 -5.08
N LEU A 100 0.18 -14.27 -4.72
CA LEU A 100 1.60 -14.44 -5.07
C LEU A 100 2.28 -15.53 -4.24
N GLY A 101 1.85 -15.74 -3.01
CA GLY A 101 2.38 -16.76 -2.12
C GLY A 101 3.91 -16.69 -1.98
N LYS A 102 4.60 -17.77 -2.37
CA LYS A 102 6.07 -17.85 -2.30
C LYS A 102 6.80 -16.90 -3.26
N ALA A 103 6.13 -16.45 -4.34
CA ALA A 103 6.69 -15.49 -5.30
C ALA A 103 6.66 -14.04 -4.77
N PHE A 104 5.90 -13.78 -3.70
CA PHE A 104 5.87 -12.45 -3.08
C PHE A 104 7.21 -12.14 -2.40
N SER A 105 7.81 -11.02 -2.80
CA SER A 105 9.00 -10.47 -2.16
C SER A 105 8.80 -8.97 -1.94
N ALA A 106 9.12 -8.50 -0.75
CA ALA A 106 9.13 -7.06 -0.47
C ALA A 106 10.29 -6.33 -1.18
N ASN A 107 11.29 -7.07 -1.66
CA ASN A 107 12.35 -6.55 -2.52
C ASN A 107 12.06 -6.94 -3.98
N VAL A 108 12.52 -6.11 -4.92
CA VAL A 108 12.49 -6.47 -6.34
C VAL A 108 13.51 -7.60 -6.56
N ALA A 109 13.04 -8.83 -6.47
CA ALA A 109 13.85 -10.04 -6.66
C ALA A 109 13.13 -10.98 -7.62
N THR A 110 13.86 -11.50 -8.59
CA THR A 110 13.39 -12.51 -9.53
C THR A 110 14.15 -13.82 -9.30
N HIS A 111 13.45 -14.95 -9.31
CA HIS A 111 14.04 -16.28 -9.23
C HIS A 111 13.98 -16.97 -10.59
N ALA A 112 14.97 -17.78 -10.91
CA ALA A 112 15.07 -18.45 -12.19
C ALA A 112 13.89 -19.41 -12.53
N SER A 113 13.15 -19.84 -11.50
CA SER A 113 11.94 -20.70 -11.63
C SER A 113 10.62 -19.93 -11.43
N GLN A 114 10.66 -18.60 -11.35
CA GLN A 114 9.46 -17.80 -11.10
C GLN A 114 8.62 -17.71 -12.38
N THR A 115 7.32 -17.98 -12.25
CA THR A 115 6.32 -17.77 -13.31
C THR A 115 5.62 -16.44 -13.08
N LEU A 116 5.24 -15.78 -14.18
CA LEU A 116 4.51 -14.51 -14.12
C LEU A 116 3.08 -14.76 -13.64
N GLN A 117 2.72 -14.15 -12.50
CA GLN A 117 1.37 -14.29 -11.93
C GLN A 117 0.37 -13.44 -12.71
N ARG A 118 -0.69 -14.10 -13.22
CA ARG A 118 -1.74 -13.46 -14.03
C ARG A 118 -3.16 -13.79 -13.56
N SER A 119 -3.31 -14.48 -12.42
CA SER A 119 -4.62 -14.89 -11.89
C SER A 119 -5.15 -13.96 -10.80
N GLY A 120 -6.41 -14.09 -10.44
CA GLY A 120 -7.05 -13.29 -9.40
C GLY A 120 -7.01 -11.80 -9.71
N LEU A 121 -6.60 -10.97 -8.75
CA LEU A 121 -6.48 -9.51 -8.90
C LEU A 121 -5.45 -9.12 -9.97
N TYR A 122 -4.45 -9.97 -10.25
CA TYR A 122 -3.42 -9.75 -11.27
C TYR A 122 -3.97 -9.81 -12.71
N ARG A 123 -5.20 -10.27 -12.92
CA ARG A 123 -5.90 -10.14 -14.21
C ARG A 123 -6.38 -8.71 -14.47
N LEU A 124 -6.61 -7.93 -13.43
CA LEU A 124 -7.18 -6.58 -13.51
C LEU A 124 -6.07 -5.53 -13.53
N VAL A 125 -5.12 -5.67 -12.60
CA VAL A 125 -3.99 -4.74 -12.46
C VAL A 125 -2.70 -5.52 -12.18
N ARG A 126 -1.56 -4.97 -12.59
CA ARG A 126 -0.24 -5.62 -12.40
C ARG A 126 0.26 -5.54 -10.95
N HIS A 127 -0.14 -4.51 -10.23
CA HIS A 127 0.34 -4.23 -8.88
C HIS A 127 -0.80 -4.11 -7.85
N PRO A 128 -1.65 -5.15 -7.68
CA PRO A 128 -2.81 -5.07 -6.78
C PRO A 128 -2.42 -4.88 -5.32
N SER A 129 -1.24 -5.34 -4.91
CA SER A 129 -0.70 -5.11 -3.56
C SER A 129 -0.45 -3.61 -3.32
N TYR A 130 0.06 -2.88 -4.34
CA TYR A 130 0.21 -1.42 -4.24
C TYR A 130 -1.13 -0.70 -4.35
N THR A 131 -2.09 -1.20 -5.11
CA THR A 131 -3.47 -0.68 -5.08
C THR A 131 -4.04 -0.72 -3.66
N GLY A 132 -3.86 -1.84 -2.96
CA GLY A 132 -4.28 -1.96 -1.56
C GLY A 132 -3.61 -0.94 -0.64
N ILE A 133 -2.31 -0.69 -0.81
CA ILE A 133 -1.58 0.27 0.02
C ILE A 133 -1.98 1.73 -0.29
N GLU A 134 -2.28 2.06 -1.54
CA GLU A 134 -2.80 3.38 -1.93
C GLU A 134 -4.17 3.67 -1.29
N ILE A 135 -5.05 2.66 -1.25
CA ILE A 135 -6.34 2.78 -0.55
C ILE A 135 -6.12 2.99 0.95
N ILE A 136 -5.12 2.33 1.55
CA ILE A 136 -4.76 2.52 2.97
C ILE A 136 -4.23 3.95 3.20
N PHE A 137 -3.35 4.48 2.34
CA PHE A 137 -2.85 5.85 2.47
C PHE A 137 -3.98 6.88 2.37
N LEU A 138 -4.92 6.69 1.44
CA LEU A 138 -6.11 7.52 1.35
C LEU A 138 -6.96 7.42 2.62
N ALA A 139 -7.15 6.21 3.17
CA ALA A 139 -7.88 6.01 4.41
C ALA A 139 -7.23 6.74 5.59
N VAL A 140 -5.91 6.65 5.74
CA VAL A 140 -5.16 7.34 6.80
C VAL A 140 -5.30 8.86 6.64
N GLY A 141 -5.11 9.38 5.44
CA GLY A 141 -5.26 10.82 5.18
C GLY A 141 -6.69 11.33 5.45
N LEU A 142 -7.73 10.57 5.08
CA LEU A 142 -9.12 10.93 5.37
C LEU A 142 -9.47 10.83 6.87
N HIS A 143 -8.81 9.94 7.60
CA HIS A 143 -8.97 9.84 9.05
C HIS A 143 -8.33 11.05 9.76
N SER A 144 -7.36 11.70 9.14
CA SER A 144 -6.72 12.92 9.61
C SER A 144 -7.71 14.07 9.69
N ARG A 145 -7.31 15.19 10.29
CA ARG A 145 -8.23 16.29 10.59
C ARG A 145 -8.31 17.35 9.52
N THR A 146 -7.30 17.41 8.64
CA THR A 146 -7.10 18.53 7.72
C THR A 146 -6.81 18.03 6.32
N TRP A 147 -7.11 18.88 5.32
CA TRP A 147 -6.73 18.63 3.93
C TRP A 147 -5.22 18.57 3.74
N ALA A 148 -4.47 19.33 4.53
CA ALA A 148 -3.01 19.32 4.51
C ALA A 148 -2.47 17.97 4.98
N CYS A 149 -3.02 17.39 6.04
CA CYS A 149 -2.67 16.05 6.51
C CYS A 149 -3.00 14.97 5.46
N LEU A 150 -4.18 15.06 4.82
CA LEU A 150 -4.54 14.18 3.70
C LEU A 150 -3.49 14.26 2.59
N ALA A 151 -3.09 15.45 2.19
CA ALA A 151 -2.08 15.64 1.14
C ALA A 151 -0.73 15.03 1.55
N VAL A 152 -0.28 15.22 2.78
CA VAL A 152 0.98 14.69 3.30
C VAL A 152 0.95 13.16 3.43
N CYS A 153 -0.16 12.58 3.87
CA CYS A 153 -0.29 11.12 4.02
C CYS A 153 -0.49 10.40 2.68
N PHE A 154 -0.93 11.09 1.63
CA PHE A 154 -1.24 10.48 0.35
C PHE A 154 -0.21 10.79 -0.74
N ILE A 155 0.13 12.07 -0.97
CA ILE A 155 0.95 12.45 -2.14
C ILE A 155 2.38 11.90 -2.07
N PRO A 156 3.21 12.15 -1.02
CA PRO A 156 4.57 11.65 -1.01
C PRO A 156 4.66 10.13 -1.04
N PRO A 157 3.86 9.36 -0.25
CA PRO A 157 3.87 7.90 -0.35
C PRO A 157 3.47 7.38 -1.74
N THR A 158 2.46 7.97 -2.37
CA THR A 158 2.05 7.63 -3.75
C THR A 158 3.20 7.83 -4.73
N LEU A 159 3.92 8.96 -4.68
CA LEU A 159 5.07 9.19 -5.54
C LEU A 159 6.18 8.14 -5.33
N ALA A 160 6.44 7.75 -4.08
CA ALA A 160 7.40 6.70 -3.76
C ALA A 160 6.95 5.33 -4.28
N VAL A 161 5.66 5.00 -4.19
CA VAL A 161 5.08 3.77 -4.76
C VAL A 161 5.20 3.77 -6.29
N LEU A 162 4.87 4.87 -6.96
CA LEU A 162 4.98 4.98 -8.41
C LEU A 162 6.43 4.80 -8.90
N TYR A 163 7.39 5.40 -8.19
CA TYR A 163 8.81 5.20 -8.47
C TYR A 163 9.21 3.73 -8.27
N ARG A 164 8.75 3.11 -7.21
CA ARG A 164 9.01 1.68 -6.94
C ARG A 164 8.41 0.78 -8.02
N ILE A 165 7.18 1.02 -8.46
CA ILE A 165 6.54 0.30 -9.57
C ILE A 165 7.39 0.42 -10.83
N HIS A 166 7.90 1.60 -11.14
CA HIS A 166 8.77 1.81 -12.30
C HIS A 166 10.02 0.92 -12.24
N VAL A 167 10.71 0.87 -11.11
CA VAL A 167 11.91 0.04 -10.92
C VAL A 167 11.56 -1.45 -10.99
N GLU A 168 10.45 -1.87 -10.38
CA GLU A 168 9.96 -3.26 -10.41
C GLU A 168 9.60 -3.70 -11.83
N GLU A 169 8.92 -2.87 -12.62
CA GLU A 169 8.58 -3.18 -14.01
C GLU A 169 9.83 -3.32 -14.91
N ILE A 170 10.89 -2.55 -14.66
CA ILE A 170 12.18 -2.73 -15.36
C ILE A 170 12.77 -4.11 -15.04
N ALA A 171 12.75 -4.51 -13.78
CA ALA A 171 13.26 -5.82 -13.36
C ALA A 171 12.41 -6.97 -13.92
N LEU A 172 11.09 -6.84 -13.93
CA LEU A 172 10.18 -7.84 -14.50
C LEU A 172 10.36 -7.97 -16.01
N ARG A 173 10.54 -6.88 -16.76
CA ARG A 173 10.87 -6.92 -18.19
C ARG A 173 12.20 -7.62 -18.47
N ARG A 174 13.21 -7.41 -17.64
CA ARG A 174 14.51 -8.10 -17.77
C ARG A 174 14.39 -9.60 -17.50
N ALA A 175 13.50 -10.00 -16.60
CA ALA A 175 13.32 -11.39 -16.21
C ALA A 175 12.43 -12.18 -17.18
N PHE A 176 11.34 -11.59 -17.67
CA PHE A 176 10.30 -12.25 -18.44
C PHE A 176 10.22 -11.81 -19.91
N GLY A 177 10.90 -10.72 -20.29
CA GLY A 177 10.97 -10.24 -21.68
C GLY A 177 9.58 -10.00 -22.29
N ALA A 178 9.37 -10.56 -23.49
CA ALA A 178 8.15 -10.42 -24.27
C ALA A 178 6.89 -10.90 -23.50
N GLU A 179 7.02 -11.91 -22.64
CA GLU A 179 5.92 -12.40 -21.82
C GLU A 179 5.36 -11.32 -20.89
N TYR A 180 6.25 -10.52 -20.28
CA TYR A 180 5.83 -9.40 -19.44
C TYR A 180 5.21 -8.28 -20.27
N ASP A 181 5.73 -7.99 -21.45
CA ASP A 181 5.21 -6.95 -22.32
C ASP A 181 3.79 -7.28 -22.83
N ASP A 182 3.50 -8.54 -23.14
CA ASP A 182 2.15 -9.02 -23.48
C ASP A 182 1.17 -8.83 -22.31
N TYR A 183 1.60 -9.20 -21.11
CA TYR A 183 0.84 -9.00 -19.90
C TYR A 183 0.60 -7.50 -19.62
N ALA A 184 1.61 -6.66 -19.81
CA ALA A 184 1.52 -5.23 -19.60
C ALA A 184 0.57 -4.52 -20.60
N ARG A 185 0.41 -5.07 -21.82
CA ARG A 185 -0.58 -4.57 -22.81
C ARG A 185 -2.01 -4.88 -22.40
N SER A 186 -2.25 -6.00 -21.75
CA SER A 186 -3.60 -6.46 -21.37
C SER A 186 -4.10 -5.95 -20.01
N THR A 187 -3.19 -5.40 -19.17
CA THR A 187 -3.50 -4.99 -17.79
C THR A 187 -3.07 -3.56 -17.50
N ARG A 188 -3.63 -2.96 -16.45
CA ARG A 188 -3.23 -1.64 -15.94
C ARG A 188 -2.29 -1.77 -14.72
N ARG A 189 -1.66 -0.68 -14.29
CA ARG A 189 -0.74 -0.71 -13.14
C ARG A 189 -1.47 -0.85 -11.81
N LEU A 190 -2.33 0.10 -11.48
CA LEU A 190 -2.98 0.24 -10.18
C LEU A 190 -4.51 0.26 -10.25
N ILE A 191 -5.08 0.97 -11.23
CA ILE A 191 -6.52 1.21 -11.32
C ILE A 191 -7.05 0.55 -12.58
N PRO A 192 -8.00 -0.41 -12.47
CA PRO A 192 -8.56 -1.08 -13.64
C PRO A 192 -9.13 -0.07 -14.64
N GLY A 193 -8.74 -0.19 -15.90
CA GLY A 193 -9.20 0.66 -16.99
C GLY A 193 -8.56 2.05 -17.07
N LEU A 194 -7.87 2.54 -16.03
CA LEU A 194 -7.34 3.91 -15.99
C LEU A 194 -5.80 3.96 -16.02
N TYR A 195 -5.13 3.37 -15.02
CA TYR A 195 -3.67 3.47 -14.86
C TYR A 195 -3.03 2.16 -14.39
#